data_b03233f203a9b94d4c3b18fc573e0bbe
#
_entry.id   b03233f203a9b94d4c3b18fc573e0bbe
#
_cell.length_a   1.000
_cell.length_b   1.000
_cell.length_c   1.000
_cell.angle_alpha   90.00
_cell.angle_beta   90.00
_cell.angle_gamma   90.00
#
_symmetry.space_group_name_H-M   'P 1'
#
loop_
_entity.id
_entity.type
_entity.pdbx_description
1 polymer ?
#
loop_
_entity_poly.entity_id
_entity_poly.type
_entity_poly.pdbx_seq_one_letter_code
_entity_poly.pdbx_strand_id
1 'polypeptide(L)'
;GMIVETGEESYETAPGETVGFNQDTEDFNEGRIKLIPKSGEIQFQSVNRGIGTPSYGGTIEVSLYDEGIVVVNEVGIEDYLKKVVPSEMPSGFNLEALKCQAVCARSYAYRQMASYGYPEYEAHVDDSTAYQVYGNSQPQERSTQAVNATCGEVVMYHGQIATTYYYSTSCGETTSLEAWGTPVNDENGYLQAVEVSGKVGDYEKDLPWYRWEAAIPVQTLSTLVEQNLGKGLGMIRDIQVTKKGPGGVVLQIKLIGENGDATVDTENKIRAALGGNGYEIKKQDGGVVPSSKLLPSAFFTVEKGADIFLIK
;
A
#
# COMPACT_ATOMS: atom_id res chain seq x y z
N GLY A 1 22.53 -24.01 2.57
CA GLY A 1 23.62 -23.12 2.90
C GLY A 1 23.67 -21.90 2.01
N MET A 2 24.45 -20.94 2.40
CA MET A 2 24.62 -19.66 1.69
C MET A 2 26.09 -19.25 1.70
N ILE A 3 26.44 -18.33 0.82
CA ILE A 3 27.70 -17.61 0.87
C ILE A 3 27.43 -16.32 1.66
N VAL A 4 28.30 -16.00 2.60
CA VAL A 4 28.32 -14.75 3.34
C VAL A 4 29.52 -13.96 2.86
N GLU A 5 29.30 -12.77 2.33
CA GLU A 5 30.36 -11.85 1.87
C GLU A 5 30.42 -10.64 2.80
N THR A 6 31.62 -10.35 3.33
CA THR A 6 31.89 -9.24 4.25
C THR A 6 33.12 -8.51 3.76
N GLY A 7 32.96 -7.29 3.22
CA GLY A 7 34.10 -6.56 2.64
C GLY A 7 34.82 -7.37 1.55
N GLU A 8 36.10 -7.72 1.78
CA GLU A 8 36.92 -8.52 0.85
C GLU A 8 36.90 -10.03 1.18
N GLU A 9 36.27 -10.42 2.29
CA GLU A 9 36.23 -11.81 2.74
C GLU A 9 34.92 -12.48 2.37
N SER A 10 34.94 -13.81 2.22
CA SER A 10 33.72 -14.60 2.06
C SER A 10 33.89 -15.98 2.67
N TYR A 11 32.81 -16.51 3.22
CA TYR A 11 32.76 -17.87 3.72
C TYR A 11 31.41 -18.54 3.38
N GLU A 12 31.38 -19.85 3.49
CA GLU A 12 30.20 -20.65 3.20
C GLU A 12 29.60 -21.25 4.47
N THR A 13 28.28 -21.24 4.56
CA THR A 13 27.56 -21.94 5.64
C THR A 13 27.03 -23.29 5.19
N ALA A 14 26.85 -24.19 6.13
CA ALA A 14 26.16 -25.46 5.89
C ALA A 14 24.64 -25.24 5.71
N PRO A 15 23.94 -26.16 5.02
CA PRO A 15 22.48 -26.13 4.98
C PRO A 15 21.86 -26.17 6.40
N GLY A 16 20.96 -25.23 6.71
CA GLY A 16 20.31 -25.11 8.00
C GLY A 16 21.11 -24.37 9.08
N GLU A 17 22.32 -23.95 8.77
CA GLU A 17 23.11 -23.10 9.66
C GLU A 17 22.50 -21.69 9.74
N THR A 18 22.50 -21.10 10.94
CA THR A 18 22.02 -19.75 11.21
C THR A 18 23.19 -18.81 11.44
N VAL A 19 23.19 -17.68 10.77
CA VAL A 19 24.08 -16.54 11.07
C VAL A 19 23.26 -15.43 11.72
N GLY A 20 23.87 -14.70 12.63
CA GLY A 20 23.21 -13.60 13.36
C GLY A 20 24.07 -12.35 13.32
N PHE A 21 23.41 -11.22 13.13
CA PHE A 21 24.02 -9.90 13.13
C PHE A 21 23.33 -9.02 14.18
N ASN A 22 24.12 -8.22 14.86
CA ASN A 22 23.65 -7.20 15.80
C ASN A 22 24.47 -5.92 15.61
N GLN A 23 24.16 -4.88 16.34
CA GLN A 23 24.82 -3.57 16.19
C GLN A 23 26.34 -3.61 16.50
N ASP A 24 26.82 -4.62 17.23
CA ASP A 24 28.21 -4.78 17.61
C ASP A 24 28.97 -5.73 16.66
N THR A 25 28.33 -6.18 15.57
CA THR A 25 28.99 -7.05 14.56
C THR A 25 30.07 -6.29 13.81
N GLU A 26 31.32 -6.75 13.96
CA GLU A 26 32.51 -6.06 13.40
C GLU A 26 32.48 -6.00 11.87
N ASP A 27 31.87 -6.97 11.20
CA ASP A 27 31.78 -7.06 9.74
C ASP A 27 31.11 -5.81 9.12
N PHE A 28 30.26 -5.10 9.86
CA PHE A 28 29.66 -3.86 9.40
C PHE A 28 30.65 -2.70 9.22
N ASN A 29 31.84 -2.77 9.84
CA ASN A 29 32.90 -1.79 9.65
C ASN A 29 33.47 -1.82 8.23
N GLU A 30 33.33 -2.94 7.53
CA GLU A 30 33.77 -3.12 6.14
C GLU A 30 32.66 -2.83 5.12
N GLY A 31 31.47 -2.49 5.57
CA GLY A 31 30.35 -2.10 4.74
C GLY A 31 29.15 -3.06 4.82
N ARG A 32 28.52 -3.27 3.66
CA ARG A 32 27.32 -4.09 3.53
C ARG A 32 27.67 -5.58 3.50
N ILE A 33 27.02 -6.38 4.32
CA ILE A 33 27.11 -7.83 4.32
C ILE A 33 26.13 -8.40 3.30
N LYS A 34 26.60 -9.31 2.42
CA LYS A 34 25.73 -9.99 1.45
C LYS A 34 25.55 -11.44 1.81
N LEU A 35 24.31 -11.89 1.78
CA LEU A 35 23.91 -13.28 2.00
C LEU A 35 23.34 -13.83 0.70
N ILE A 36 24.05 -14.77 0.09
CA ILE A 36 23.72 -15.34 -1.23
C ILE A 36 23.33 -16.80 -1.04
N PRO A 37 22.05 -17.18 -1.15
CA PRO A 37 21.65 -18.57 -1.01
C PRO A 37 22.19 -19.40 -2.18
N LYS A 38 22.80 -20.55 -1.90
CA LYS A 38 23.26 -21.49 -2.94
C LYS A 38 22.07 -22.18 -3.65
N SER A 39 20.96 -22.29 -2.95
CA SER A 39 19.68 -22.78 -3.46
C SER A 39 18.56 -22.42 -2.48
N GLY A 40 17.32 -22.23 -3.00
CA GLY A 40 16.15 -21.94 -2.20
C GLY A 40 16.14 -20.51 -1.65
N GLU A 41 15.70 -20.37 -0.40
CA GLU A 41 15.44 -19.08 0.25
C GLU A 41 16.16 -18.98 1.60
N ILE A 42 16.44 -17.75 2.03
CA ILE A 42 16.98 -17.44 3.36
C ILE A 42 15.80 -17.10 4.29
N GLN A 43 15.73 -17.78 5.44
CA GLN A 43 14.69 -17.57 6.43
C GLN A 43 15.15 -16.55 7.50
N PHE A 44 14.29 -15.58 7.80
CA PHE A 44 14.55 -14.53 8.80
C PHE A 44 13.94 -14.90 10.14
N GLN A 45 14.70 -15.46 11.06
CA GLN A 45 14.17 -15.93 12.35
C GLN A 45 13.75 -14.81 13.30
N SER A 46 14.33 -13.61 13.16
CA SER A 46 14.04 -12.45 14.01
C SER A 46 12.82 -11.62 13.55
N VAL A 47 12.19 -11.98 12.42
CA VAL A 47 11.06 -11.25 11.85
C VAL A 47 9.82 -12.14 11.80
N ASN A 48 8.67 -11.59 12.21
CA ASN A 48 7.36 -12.24 12.08
C ASN A 48 6.44 -11.36 11.23
N ARG A 49 5.89 -11.93 10.15
CA ARG A 49 5.04 -11.24 9.18
C ARG A 49 3.56 -11.65 9.27
N GLY A 50 3.11 -12.27 10.34
CA GLY A 50 1.73 -12.77 10.45
C GLY A 50 1.49 -14.12 9.75
N ILE A 51 2.34 -14.51 8.81
CA ILE A 51 2.42 -15.84 8.20
C ILE A 51 3.49 -16.71 8.88
N GLY A 52 4.01 -16.25 10.00
CA GLY A 52 5.17 -16.84 10.68
C GLY A 52 6.49 -16.21 10.23
N THR A 53 7.56 -16.99 10.30
CA THR A 53 8.91 -16.58 9.92
C THR A 53 9.04 -16.48 8.40
N PRO A 54 9.29 -15.28 7.84
CA PRO A 54 9.39 -15.11 6.39
C PRO A 54 10.69 -15.69 5.83
N SER A 55 10.66 -16.06 4.56
CA SER A 55 11.83 -16.44 3.77
C SER A 55 11.87 -15.68 2.46
N TYR A 56 13.07 -15.45 1.94
CA TYR A 56 13.28 -14.67 0.72
C TYR A 56 14.37 -15.30 -0.17
N GLY A 57 14.10 -15.35 -1.47
CA GLY A 57 15.09 -15.72 -2.48
C GLY A 57 15.90 -14.50 -2.95
N GLY A 58 16.90 -14.75 -3.81
CA GLY A 58 17.81 -13.70 -4.26
C GLY A 58 18.89 -13.38 -3.24
N THR A 59 19.58 -12.26 -3.39
CA THR A 59 20.61 -11.81 -2.46
C THR A 59 19.98 -10.96 -1.36
N ILE A 60 20.39 -11.19 -0.13
CA ILE A 60 20.03 -10.36 1.01
C ILE A 60 21.22 -9.50 1.37
N GLU A 61 21.03 -8.20 1.44
CA GLU A 61 22.04 -7.24 1.88
C GLU A 61 21.66 -6.71 3.26
N VAL A 62 22.59 -6.75 4.18
CA VAL A 62 22.42 -6.32 5.57
C VAL A 62 23.42 -5.19 5.84
N SER A 63 22.93 -4.07 6.34
CA SER A 63 23.75 -2.88 6.63
C SER A 63 23.35 -2.27 7.98
N LEU A 64 24.32 -1.66 8.66
CA LEU A 64 24.09 -0.92 9.90
C LEU A 64 24.02 0.58 9.61
N TYR A 65 22.97 1.21 10.09
CA TYR A 65 22.74 2.66 10.07
C TYR A 65 22.43 3.19 11.48
N ASP A 66 22.34 4.49 11.63
CA ASP A 66 22.04 5.11 12.94
C ASP A 66 20.68 4.63 13.50
N GLU A 67 19.71 4.37 12.63
CA GLU A 67 18.37 3.88 12.98
C GLU A 67 18.34 2.38 13.33
N GLY A 68 19.42 1.65 12.99
CA GLY A 68 19.54 0.21 13.22
C GLY A 68 19.96 -0.59 12.00
N ILE A 69 19.67 -1.88 12.02
CA ILE A 69 20.00 -2.79 10.92
C ILE A 69 18.93 -2.69 9.84
N VAL A 70 19.37 -2.37 8.63
CA VAL A 70 18.54 -2.34 7.42
C VAL A 70 18.83 -3.58 6.58
N VAL A 71 17.75 -4.19 6.08
CA VAL A 71 17.81 -5.37 5.22
C VAL A 71 17.21 -5.04 3.87
N VAL A 72 17.99 -5.24 2.81
CA VAL A 72 17.55 -5.08 1.42
C VAL A 72 17.57 -6.44 0.73
N ASN A 73 16.51 -6.78 0.01
CA ASN A 73 16.42 -7.99 -0.79
C ASN A 73 16.56 -7.65 -2.28
N GLU A 74 17.67 -8.04 -2.87
CA GLU A 74 17.88 -8.01 -4.32
C GLU A 74 17.33 -9.28 -4.95
N VAL A 75 16.27 -9.17 -5.72
CA VAL A 75 15.52 -10.31 -6.27
C VAL A 75 15.06 -10.06 -7.70
N GLY A 76 15.04 -11.11 -8.51
CA GLY A 76 14.49 -11.03 -9.87
C GLY A 76 13.00 -10.69 -9.88
N ILE A 77 12.58 -9.87 -10.83
CA ILE A 77 11.20 -9.34 -10.90
C ILE A 77 10.12 -10.44 -10.86
N GLU A 78 10.32 -11.53 -11.57
CA GLU A 78 9.33 -12.62 -11.60
C GLU A 78 9.24 -13.36 -10.24
N ASP A 79 10.34 -13.54 -9.53
CA ASP A 79 10.34 -14.13 -8.19
C ASP A 79 9.77 -13.16 -7.14
N TYR A 80 10.05 -11.86 -7.26
CA TYR A 80 9.37 -10.82 -6.49
C TYR A 80 7.85 -10.91 -6.64
N LEU A 81 7.34 -11.00 -7.88
CA LEU A 81 5.92 -11.04 -8.17
C LEU A 81 5.22 -12.30 -7.61
N LYS A 82 5.93 -13.44 -7.50
CA LYS A 82 5.37 -14.66 -6.88
C LYS A 82 5.01 -14.46 -5.41
N LYS A 83 5.57 -13.46 -4.74
CA LYS A 83 5.24 -13.08 -3.36
C LYS A 83 4.35 -11.82 -3.27
N VAL A 84 4.43 -10.92 -4.24
CA VAL A 84 3.54 -9.75 -4.33
C VAL A 84 2.12 -10.15 -4.69
N VAL A 85 1.93 -10.89 -5.78
CA VAL A 85 0.57 -11.23 -6.27
C VAL A 85 -0.28 -11.90 -5.19
N PRO A 86 0.16 -12.95 -4.49
CA PRO A 86 -0.66 -13.56 -3.43
C PRO A 86 -0.77 -12.71 -2.16
N SER A 87 0.10 -11.70 -1.97
CA SER A 87 0.00 -10.75 -0.85
C SER A 87 -1.03 -9.64 -1.13
N GLU A 88 -1.26 -9.31 -2.40
CA GLU A 88 -2.18 -8.26 -2.85
C GLU A 88 -3.57 -8.80 -3.24
N MET A 89 -3.63 -9.99 -3.80
CA MET A 89 -4.88 -10.61 -4.27
C MET A 89 -4.98 -12.08 -3.81
N PRO A 90 -6.09 -12.48 -3.15
CA PRO A 90 -6.28 -13.86 -2.74
C PRO A 90 -6.14 -14.85 -3.90
N SER A 91 -5.31 -15.86 -3.74
CA SER A 91 -5.02 -16.86 -4.79
C SER A 91 -6.23 -17.71 -5.23
N GLY A 92 -7.34 -17.65 -4.47
CA GLY A 92 -8.61 -18.25 -4.84
C GLY A 92 -9.38 -17.52 -5.95
N PHE A 93 -8.96 -16.31 -6.35
CA PHE A 93 -9.59 -15.54 -7.42
C PHE A 93 -9.42 -16.26 -8.78
N ASN A 94 -10.20 -15.81 -9.79
CA ASN A 94 -10.09 -16.35 -11.14
C ASN A 94 -8.66 -16.20 -11.68
N LEU A 95 -8.18 -17.19 -12.43
CA LEU A 95 -6.82 -17.17 -12.98
C LEU A 95 -6.56 -15.94 -13.86
N GLU A 96 -7.54 -15.52 -14.67
CA GLU A 96 -7.39 -14.31 -15.50
C GLU A 96 -7.30 -13.03 -14.67
N ALA A 97 -8.00 -12.95 -13.54
CA ALA A 97 -7.86 -11.84 -12.59
C ALA A 97 -6.44 -11.83 -11.97
N LEU A 98 -5.92 -12.99 -11.58
CA LEU A 98 -4.54 -13.11 -11.08
C LEU A 98 -3.50 -12.75 -12.15
N LYS A 99 -3.75 -13.08 -13.42
CA LYS A 99 -2.90 -12.65 -14.55
C LYS A 99 -2.93 -11.13 -14.72
N CYS A 100 -4.11 -10.51 -14.69
CA CYS A 100 -4.22 -9.04 -14.71
C CYS A 100 -3.46 -8.40 -13.55
N GLN A 101 -3.59 -8.95 -12.34
CA GLN A 101 -2.84 -8.47 -11.17
C GLN A 101 -1.32 -8.61 -11.38
N ALA A 102 -0.86 -9.72 -11.94
CA ALA A 102 0.57 -9.93 -12.21
C ALA A 102 1.12 -8.92 -13.22
N VAL A 103 0.39 -8.66 -14.32
CA VAL A 103 0.77 -7.66 -15.33
C VAL A 103 0.78 -6.24 -14.74
N CYS A 104 -0.23 -5.88 -13.95
CA CYS A 104 -0.28 -4.58 -13.27
C CYS A 104 0.86 -4.44 -12.26
N ALA A 105 1.07 -5.45 -11.41
CA ALA A 105 2.13 -5.41 -10.40
C ALA A 105 3.52 -5.33 -11.04
N ARG A 106 3.76 -6.04 -12.15
CA ARG A 106 5.00 -5.98 -12.92
C ARG A 106 5.23 -4.59 -13.51
N SER A 107 4.22 -4.01 -14.13
CA SER A 107 4.30 -2.67 -14.72
C SER A 107 4.61 -1.62 -13.66
N TYR A 108 3.93 -1.69 -12.51
CA TYR A 108 4.17 -0.82 -11.37
C TYR A 108 5.63 -0.96 -10.86
N ALA A 109 6.10 -2.20 -10.63
CA ALA A 109 7.45 -2.45 -10.15
C ALA A 109 8.52 -1.91 -11.11
N TYR A 110 8.39 -2.13 -12.43
CA TYR A 110 9.32 -1.57 -13.41
C TYR A 110 9.37 -0.03 -13.38
N ARG A 111 8.27 0.64 -13.12
CA ARG A 111 8.27 2.10 -12.96
C ARG A 111 9.04 2.54 -11.73
N GLN A 112 8.93 1.79 -10.63
CA GLN A 112 9.68 2.08 -9.39
C GLN A 112 11.18 1.81 -9.56
N MET A 113 11.58 0.84 -10.39
CA MET A 113 12.99 0.55 -10.67
C MET A 113 13.73 1.67 -11.41
N ALA A 114 13.03 2.69 -11.91
CA ALA A 114 13.66 3.83 -12.59
C ALA A 114 14.48 4.73 -11.63
N SER A 115 14.23 4.67 -10.32
CA SER A 115 14.97 5.41 -9.30
C SER A 115 14.85 4.72 -7.94
N TYR A 116 15.80 4.98 -7.06
CA TYR A 116 15.70 4.52 -5.68
C TYR A 116 14.65 5.36 -4.91
N GLY A 117 13.67 4.69 -4.30
CA GLY A 117 12.78 5.30 -3.33
C GLY A 117 13.49 5.59 -2.00
N TYR A 118 14.52 4.80 -1.71
CA TYR A 118 15.40 4.91 -0.55
C TYR A 118 16.86 4.95 -1.00
N PRO A 119 17.36 6.09 -1.50
CA PRO A 119 18.71 6.20 -2.06
C PRO A 119 19.81 5.86 -1.05
N GLU A 120 19.60 6.17 0.22
CA GLU A 120 20.51 5.88 1.33
C GLU A 120 20.73 4.37 1.54
N TYR A 121 19.74 3.57 1.21
CA TYR A 121 19.79 2.10 1.31
C TYR A 121 20.02 1.42 -0.04
N GLU A 122 20.06 2.19 -1.14
CA GLU A 122 20.09 1.68 -2.52
C GLU A 122 18.89 0.75 -2.82
N ALA A 123 17.74 1.05 -2.21
CA ALA A 123 16.50 0.29 -2.38
C ALA A 123 15.47 1.07 -3.21
N HIS A 124 14.82 0.37 -4.14
CA HIS A 124 13.81 0.97 -5.02
C HIS A 124 12.48 1.16 -4.30
N VAL A 125 12.11 0.24 -3.44
CA VAL A 125 10.81 0.18 -2.77
C VAL A 125 10.97 -0.41 -1.38
N ASP A 126 9.98 -0.19 -0.50
CA ASP A 126 9.78 -1.01 0.69
C ASP A 126 8.74 -2.12 0.44
N ASP A 127 8.53 -2.97 1.43
CA ASP A 127 7.65 -4.12 1.37
C ASP A 127 6.23 -3.85 1.91
N SER A 128 5.85 -2.59 2.04
CA SER A 128 4.59 -2.14 2.63
C SER A 128 3.56 -1.66 1.58
N THR A 129 2.39 -1.25 2.06
CA THR A 129 1.35 -0.61 1.24
C THR A 129 1.73 0.77 0.70
N ALA A 130 2.90 1.32 1.05
CA ALA A 130 3.43 2.53 0.42
C ALA A 130 3.83 2.28 -1.03
N TYR A 131 4.22 1.03 -1.33
CA TYR A 131 4.53 0.53 -2.68
C TYR A 131 3.68 -0.69 -3.01
N GLN A 132 4.22 -1.89 -2.79
CA GLN A 132 3.53 -3.16 -3.00
C GLN A 132 3.81 -4.10 -1.82
N VAL A 133 2.77 -4.72 -1.29
CA VAL A 133 2.94 -5.67 -0.19
C VAL A 133 3.73 -6.88 -0.67
N TYR A 134 4.90 -7.10 -0.04
CA TYR A 134 5.82 -8.17 -0.39
C TYR A 134 6.12 -9.07 0.82
N GLY A 135 5.96 -10.36 0.63
CA GLY A 135 6.30 -11.35 1.65
C GLY A 135 5.26 -11.54 2.77
N ASN A 136 4.04 -11.01 2.64
CA ASN A 136 2.93 -11.30 3.56
C ASN A 136 2.18 -12.59 3.18
N SER A 137 2.56 -13.22 2.08
CA SER A 137 2.11 -14.54 1.67
C SER A 137 3.27 -15.32 1.07
N GLN A 138 3.30 -16.61 1.30
CA GLN A 138 4.20 -17.48 0.54
C GLN A 138 3.67 -17.64 -0.90
N PRO A 139 4.54 -17.95 -1.86
CA PRO A 139 4.10 -18.26 -3.22
C PRO A 139 3.00 -19.33 -3.22
N GLN A 140 1.93 -19.05 -3.93
CA GLN A 140 0.80 -19.97 -4.09
C GLN A 140 0.80 -20.52 -5.51
N GLU A 141 0.41 -21.76 -5.69
CA GLU A 141 0.44 -22.44 -7.00
C GLU A 141 -0.27 -21.62 -8.09
N ARG A 142 -1.46 -21.15 -7.79
CA ARG A 142 -2.32 -20.45 -8.75
C ARG A 142 -1.83 -19.03 -9.10
N SER A 143 -1.35 -18.28 -8.12
CA SER A 143 -0.73 -16.98 -8.37
C SER A 143 0.62 -17.12 -9.08
N THR A 144 1.41 -18.13 -8.74
CA THR A 144 2.65 -18.48 -9.45
C THR A 144 2.39 -18.85 -10.91
N GLN A 145 1.33 -19.63 -11.17
CA GLN A 145 0.89 -19.94 -12.54
C GLN A 145 0.55 -18.65 -13.31
N ALA A 146 -0.16 -17.71 -12.69
CA ALA A 146 -0.52 -16.43 -13.31
C ALA A 146 0.72 -15.58 -13.65
N VAL A 147 1.69 -15.48 -12.73
CA VAL A 147 2.96 -14.77 -12.95
C VAL A 147 3.73 -15.39 -14.10
N ASN A 148 3.90 -16.71 -14.10
CA ASN A 148 4.65 -17.43 -15.14
C ASN A 148 3.96 -17.32 -16.52
N ALA A 149 2.63 -17.39 -16.56
CA ALA A 149 1.86 -17.30 -17.81
C ALA A 149 1.89 -15.90 -18.45
N THR A 150 2.25 -14.88 -17.69
CA THR A 150 2.36 -13.47 -18.13
C THR A 150 3.79 -12.94 -18.02
N CYS A 151 4.79 -13.81 -17.95
CA CYS A 151 6.18 -13.45 -17.78
C CYS A 151 6.62 -12.40 -18.82
N GLY A 152 7.17 -11.29 -18.36
CA GLY A 152 7.62 -10.17 -19.21
C GLY A 152 6.51 -9.27 -19.77
N GLU A 153 5.23 -9.59 -19.57
CA GLU A 153 4.13 -8.74 -20.03
C GLU A 153 3.94 -7.52 -19.14
N VAL A 154 3.85 -6.33 -19.75
CA VAL A 154 3.63 -5.04 -19.09
C VAL A 154 2.58 -4.21 -19.83
N VAL A 155 1.95 -3.30 -19.12
CA VAL A 155 1.05 -2.30 -19.71
C VAL A 155 1.89 -1.15 -20.26
N MET A 156 1.63 -0.78 -21.52
CA MET A 156 2.32 0.31 -22.19
C MET A 156 1.37 1.45 -22.51
N TYR A 157 1.85 2.68 -22.39
CA TYR A 157 1.17 3.88 -22.84
C TYR A 157 2.17 4.82 -23.53
N HIS A 158 1.87 5.24 -24.76
CA HIS A 158 2.74 6.08 -25.61
C HIS A 158 4.21 5.60 -25.64
N GLY A 159 4.43 4.28 -25.73
CA GLY A 159 5.76 3.67 -25.80
C GLY A 159 6.52 3.60 -24.47
N GLN A 160 5.90 3.99 -23.36
CA GLN A 160 6.47 3.89 -22.02
C GLN A 160 5.67 2.87 -21.18
N ILE A 161 6.33 2.23 -20.21
CA ILE A 161 5.62 1.38 -19.26
C ILE A 161 4.70 2.26 -18.41
N ALA A 162 3.42 1.90 -18.34
CA ALA A 162 2.42 2.63 -17.58
C ALA A 162 2.56 2.39 -16.06
N THR A 163 2.26 3.40 -15.26
CA THR A 163 2.06 3.21 -13.82
C THR A 163 0.65 2.67 -13.60
N THR A 164 0.56 1.48 -13.03
CA THR A 164 -0.70 0.74 -12.88
C THR A 164 -1.05 0.64 -11.41
N TYR A 165 -1.78 1.63 -10.90
CA TYR A 165 -2.30 1.60 -9.53
C TYR A 165 -3.45 0.61 -9.42
N TYR A 166 -3.56 -0.04 -8.26
CA TYR A 166 -4.66 -0.96 -7.95
C TYR A 166 -5.07 -0.84 -6.47
N TYR A 167 -6.27 -1.26 -6.17
CA TYR A 167 -6.85 -1.24 -4.83
C TYR A 167 -7.97 -2.29 -4.73
N SER A 168 -8.45 -2.56 -3.51
CA SER A 168 -9.27 -3.74 -3.24
C SER A 168 -10.70 -3.63 -3.76
N THR A 169 -11.37 -2.48 -3.58
CA THR A 169 -12.81 -2.36 -3.87
C THR A 169 -13.15 -0.94 -4.27
N SER A 170 -13.80 -0.76 -5.41
CA SER A 170 -14.37 0.53 -5.83
C SER A 170 -15.77 0.74 -5.22
N CYS A 171 -16.32 1.93 -5.42
CA CYS A 171 -17.72 2.22 -5.10
C CYS A 171 -18.66 2.11 -6.32
N GLY A 172 -18.20 1.43 -7.39
CA GLY A 172 -18.87 1.33 -8.70
C GLY A 172 -18.23 2.19 -9.76
N GLU A 173 -17.32 3.09 -9.39
CA GLU A 173 -16.56 3.95 -10.29
C GLU A 173 -15.17 4.21 -9.70
N THR A 174 -14.14 4.34 -10.56
CA THR A 174 -12.81 4.75 -10.17
C THR A 174 -12.67 6.27 -10.21
N THR A 175 -11.48 6.80 -10.02
CA THR A 175 -11.20 8.23 -10.17
C THR A 175 -9.93 8.46 -10.99
N SER A 176 -9.54 9.72 -11.16
CA SER A 176 -8.29 10.13 -11.82
C SER A 176 -7.24 10.58 -10.80
N LEU A 177 -6.02 10.87 -11.28
CA LEU A 177 -4.93 11.42 -10.47
C LEU A 177 -5.25 12.78 -9.85
N GLU A 178 -6.29 13.48 -10.29
CA GLU A 178 -6.77 14.71 -9.65
C GLU A 178 -7.12 14.49 -8.17
N ALA A 179 -7.51 13.26 -7.79
CA ALA A 179 -7.74 12.89 -6.40
C ALA A 179 -6.51 13.14 -5.51
N TRP A 180 -5.31 13.02 -6.08
CA TRP A 180 -4.03 13.30 -5.41
C TRP A 180 -3.46 14.68 -5.71
N GLY A 181 -4.22 15.53 -6.41
CA GLY A 181 -3.78 16.87 -6.81
C GLY A 181 -2.82 16.87 -8.00
N THR A 182 -2.69 15.75 -8.71
CA THR A 182 -1.85 15.64 -9.91
C THR A 182 -2.67 15.97 -11.14
N PRO A 183 -2.27 16.99 -11.95
CA PRO A 183 -2.96 17.32 -13.17
C PRO A 183 -2.89 16.20 -14.20
N VAL A 184 -3.97 15.98 -14.93
CA VAL A 184 -3.97 15.09 -16.11
C VAL A 184 -3.17 15.74 -17.22
N ASN A 185 -2.29 14.96 -17.85
CA ASN A 185 -1.45 15.38 -18.99
C ASN A 185 -1.25 14.21 -19.96
N ASP A 186 -0.45 14.41 -21.01
CA ASP A 186 -0.22 13.40 -22.05
C ASP A 186 0.50 12.14 -21.54
N GLU A 187 1.22 12.21 -20.42
CA GLU A 187 1.95 11.08 -19.85
C GLU A 187 1.08 10.20 -18.96
N ASN A 188 0.05 10.76 -18.34
CA ASN A 188 -0.82 10.10 -17.38
C ASN A 188 -2.30 10.05 -17.79
N GLY A 189 -2.62 10.47 -19.00
CA GLY A 189 -3.98 10.60 -19.52
C GLY A 189 -4.79 9.30 -19.57
N TYR A 190 -4.15 8.14 -19.41
CA TYR A 190 -4.82 6.85 -19.30
C TYR A 190 -5.44 6.59 -17.89
N LEU A 191 -5.01 7.34 -16.86
CA LEU A 191 -5.51 7.21 -15.49
C LEU A 191 -6.78 8.05 -15.30
N GLN A 192 -7.85 7.68 -15.99
CA GLN A 192 -9.16 8.32 -15.94
C GLN A 192 -10.12 7.56 -15.03
N ALA A 193 -11.19 8.23 -14.62
CA ALA A 193 -12.31 7.57 -13.97
C ALA A 193 -12.98 6.57 -14.92
N VAL A 194 -13.27 5.38 -14.43
CA VAL A 194 -13.92 4.30 -15.17
C VAL A 194 -15.07 3.75 -14.35
N GLU A 195 -16.23 3.61 -14.98
CA GLU A 195 -17.37 2.91 -14.41
C GLU A 195 -17.06 1.40 -14.32
N VAL A 196 -17.18 0.82 -13.12
CA VAL A 196 -16.88 -0.59 -12.83
C VAL A 196 -18.17 -1.40 -12.86
N SER A 197 -18.82 -1.42 -14.03
CA SER A 197 -20.11 -2.06 -14.23
C SER A 197 -20.14 -2.90 -15.51
N GLY A 198 -21.14 -3.76 -15.60
CA GLY A 198 -21.42 -4.57 -16.76
C GLY A 198 -22.92 -4.78 -16.98
N LYS A 199 -23.28 -5.76 -17.78
CA LYS A 199 -24.69 -6.05 -18.14
C LYS A 199 -25.61 -6.30 -16.95
N VAL A 200 -25.05 -6.71 -15.81
CA VAL A 200 -25.78 -7.07 -14.58
C VAL A 200 -25.63 -6.03 -13.46
N GLY A 201 -25.08 -4.85 -13.77
CA GLY A 201 -24.80 -3.78 -12.81
C GLY A 201 -23.35 -3.79 -12.32
N ASP A 202 -23.09 -3.10 -11.21
CA ASP A 202 -21.73 -2.99 -10.65
C ASP A 202 -21.18 -4.34 -10.24
N TYR A 203 -19.96 -4.64 -10.65
CA TYR A 203 -19.31 -5.93 -10.37
C TYR A 203 -19.01 -6.14 -8.88
N GLU A 204 -18.77 -5.06 -8.15
CA GLU A 204 -18.32 -5.08 -6.76
C GLU A 204 -19.42 -4.80 -5.74
N LYS A 205 -20.67 -4.59 -6.19
CA LYS A 205 -21.82 -4.17 -5.34
C LYS A 205 -22.11 -5.07 -4.12
N ASP A 206 -21.67 -6.32 -4.18
CA ASP A 206 -21.90 -7.30 -3.11
C ASP A 206 -20.66 -7.47 -2.18
N LEU A 207 -19.57 -6.72 -2.44
CA LEU A 207 -18.37 -6.79 -1.61
C LEU A 207 -18.55 -5.98 -0.31
N PRO A 208 -17.98 -6.43 0.82
CA PRO A 208 -18.16 -5.79 2.13
C PRO A 208 -17.82 -4.30 2.16
N TRP A 209 -16.78 -3.89 1.46
CA TRP A 209 -16.28 -2.50 1.43
C TRP A 209 -16.90 -1.63 0.32
N TYR A 210 -17.83 -2.16 -0.49
CA TYR A 210 -18.48 -1.39 -1.54
C TYR A 210 -19.25 -0.18 -1.01
N ARG A 211 -19.84 -0.31 0.20
CA ARG A 211 -20.39 0.80 0.98
C ARG A 211 -19.95 0.67 2.45
N TRP A 212 -19.76 1.79 3.07
CA TRP A 212 -19.40 1.85 4.48
C TRP A 212 -20.00 3.11 5.12
N GLU A 213 -20.10 3.10 6.45
CA GLU A 213 -20.52 4.27 7.22
C GLU A 213 -19.70 4.39 8.50
N ALA A 214 -19.49 5.64 8.93
CA ALA A 214 -18.85 5.98 10.20
C ALA A 214 -19.68 7.05 10.90
N ALA A 215 -20.19 6.72 12.09
CA ALA A 215 -20.83 7.67 12.99
C ALA A 215 -19.77 8.21 13.97
N ILE A 216 -19.26 9.40 13.71
CA ILE A 216 -18.15 9.98 14.49
C ILE A 216 -18.73 11.01 15.46
N PRO A 217 -18.59 10.82 16.79
CA PRO A 217 -18.99 11.83 17.77
C PRO A 217 -18.26 13.16 17.52
N VAL A 218 -18.98 14.27 17.64
CA VAL A 218 -18.43 15.61 17.39
C VAL A 218 -17.15 15.87 18.22
N GLN A 219 -17.15 15.44 19.48
CA GLN A 219 -15.98 15.58 20.36
C GLN A 219 -14.78 14.78 19.83
N THR A 220 -15.00 13.52 19.44
CA THR A 220 -13.94 12.66 18.89
C THR A 220 -13.38 13.25 17.61
N LEU A 221 -14.26 13.68 16.68
CA LEU A 221 -13.85 14.29 15.43
C LEU A 221 -13.04 15.58 15.65
N SER A 222 -13.46 16.43 16.58
CA SER A 222 -12.78 17.69 16.88
C SER A 222 -11.35 17.44 17.40
N THR A 223 -11.20 16.46 18.29
CA THR A 223 -9.89 16.03 18.79
C THR A 223 -8.99 15.48 17.66
N LEU A 224 -9.55 14.61 16.81
CA LEU A 224 -8.81 14.04 15.67
C LEU A 224 -8.36 15.12 14.67
N VAL A 225 -9.24 16.04 14.32
CA VAL A 225 -8.93 17.15 13.41
C VAL A 225 -7.81 18.02 13.98
N GLU A 226 -7.86 18.36 15.27
CA GLU A 226 -6.81 19.13 15.94
C GLU A 226 -5.47 18.42 15.89
N GLN A 227 -5.45 17.13 16.23
CA GLN A 227 -4.24 16.29 16.19
C GLN A 227 -3.67 16.16 14.78
N ASN A 228 -4.53 15.90 13.79
CA ASN A 228 -4.11 15.60 12.42
C ASN A 228 -3.71 16.85 11.63
N LEU A 229 -4.33 17.99 11.90
CA LEU A 229 -4.00 19.26 11.21
C LEU A 229 -3.06 20.15 12.00
N GLY A 230 -2.84 19.91 13.28
CA GLY A 230 -2.09 20.80 14.16
C GLY A 230 -2.73 22.19 14.31
N LYS A 231 -4.07 22.29 14.17
CA LYS A 231 -4.84 23.52 14.22
C LYS A 231 -5.97 23.41 15.24
N GLY A 232 -6.00 24.29 16.22
CA GLY A 232 -7.03 24.36 17.24
C GLY A 232 -8.32 25.02 16.74
N LEU A 233 -9.13 24.29 15.96
CA LEU A 233 -10.40 24.80 15.43
C LEU A 233 -11.52 24.83 16.50
N GLY A 234 -11.27 24.26 17.68
CA GLY A 234 -12.31 24.03 18.68
C GLY A 234 -13.29 22.94 18.26
N MET A 235 -14.49 22.95 18.82
CA MET A 235 -15.52 21.98 18.42
C MET A 235 -15.89 22.18 16.96
N ILE A 236 -15.83 21.11 16.18
CA ILE A 236 -16.24 21.14 14.77
C ILE A 236 -17.76 21.28 14.69
N ARG A 237 -18.20 22.33 14.02
CA ARG A 237 -19.62 22.68 13.86
C ARG A 237 -20.19 22.17 12.55
N ASP A 238 -19.34 22.06 11.50
CA ASP A 238 -19.79 21.61 10.18
C ASP A 238 -18.63 21.06 9.35
N ILE A 239 -18.93 20.15 8.42
CA ILE A 239 -18.02 19.63 7.39
C ILE A 239 -18.71 19.83 6.04
N GLN A 240 -18.16 20.66 5.20
CA GLN A 240 -18.69 20.95 3.87
C GLN A 240 -17.81 20.31 2.80
N VAL A 241 -18.39 19.46 1.95
CA VAL A 241 -17.75 19.02 0.71
C VAL A 241 -17.84 20.16 -0.29
N THR A 242 -16.73 20.83 -0.56
CA THR A 242 -16.66 22.02 -1.41
C THR A 242 -16.25 21.73 -2.84
N LYS A 243 -15.57 20.59 -3.07
CA LYS A 243 -15.19 20.15 -4.42
C LYS A 243 -15.24 18.63 -4.53
N LYS A 244 -15.80 18.15 -5.64
CA LYS A 244 -15.75 16.75 -6.06
C LYS A 244 -15.04 16.62 -7.41
N GLY A 245 -14.41 15.49 -7.63
CA GLY A 245 -13.74 15.11 -8.87
C GLY A 245 -14.45 13.99 -9.61
N PRO A 246 -13.78 13.44 -10.64
CA PRO A 246 -14.27 12.31 -11.40
C PRO A 246 -14.65 11.12 -10.50
N GLY A 247 -15.75 10.44 -10.85
CA GLY A 247 -16.28 9.34 -10.04
C GLY A 247 -16.96 9.78 -8.75
N GLY A 248 -17.06 11.10 -8.47
CA GLY A 248 -17.65 11.63 -7.25
C GLY A 248 -16.72 11.68 -6.06
N VAL A 249 -15.41 11.41 -6.23
CA VAL A 249 -14.39 11.51 -5.18
C VAL A 249 -14.37 12.91 -4.56
N VAL A 250 -14.27 13.02 -3.25
CA VAL A 250 -14.12 14.29 -2.55
C VAL A 250 -12.70 14.81 -2.72
N LEU A 251 -12.54 15.96 -3.37
CA LEU A 251 -11.27 16.63 -3.61
C LEU A 251 -10.96 17.72 -2.60
N GLN A 252 -11.99 18.31 -1.98
CA GLN A 252 -11.83 19.36 -1.00
C GLN A 252 -12.98 19.34 0.01
N ILE A 253 -12.63 19.50 1.27
CA ILE A 253 -13.58 19.77 2.36
C ILE A 253 -13.22 21.07 3.07
N LYS A 254 -14.22 21.73 3.61
CA LYS A 254 -14.09 22.82 4.56
C LYS A 254 -14.57 22.37 5.93
N LEU A 255 -13.70 22.40 6.91
CA LEU A 255 -13.97 22.13 8.31
C LEU A 255 -14.29 23.46 9.00
N ILE A 256 -15.46 23.57 9.59
CA ILE A 256 -15.92 24.79 10.29
C ILE A 256 -15.94 24.49 11.79
N GLY A 257 -15.08 25.14 12.54
CA GLY A 257 -14.97 25.00 13.98
C GLY A 257 -15.43 26.26 14.74
N GLU A 258 -15.40 26.19 16.05
CA GLU A 258 -15.73 27.32 16.92
C GLU A 258 -14.72 28.45 16.86
N ASN A 259 -13.45 28.09 16.67
CA ASN A 259 -12.32 29.00 16.72
C ASN A 259 -11.74 29.34 15.32
N GLY A 260 -12.43 28.92 14.25
CA GLY A 260 -12.01 29.18 12.88
C GLY A 260 -12.29 28.01 11.94
N ASP A 261 -11.88 28.17 10.70
CA ASP A 261 -12.10 27.21 9.62
C ASP A 261 -10.77 26.70 9.07
N ALA A 262 -10.81 25.49 8.50
CA ALA A 262 -9.71 24.93 7.72
C ALA A 262 -10.22 24.30 6.43
N THR A 263 -9.48 24.47 5.35
CA THR A 263 -9.70 23.75 4.09
C THR A 263 -8.68 22.63 3.97
N VAL A 264 -9.12 21.46 3.57
CA VAL A 264 -8.28 20.28 3.34
C VAL A 264 -8.50 19.82 1.91
N ASP A 265 -7.41 19.73 1.15
CA ASP A 265 -7.40 19.32 -0.24
C ASP A 265 -6.79 17.94 -0.39
N THR A 266 -7.15 17.26 -1.44
CA THR A 266 -6.72 15.94 -1.88
C THR A 266 -7.26 14.77 -1.05
N GLU A 267 -7.50 13.68 -1.73
CA GLU A 267 -8.09 12.44 -1.20
C GLU A 267 -7.37 11.98 0.07
N ASN A 268 -6.07 11.84 0.01
CA ASN A 268 -5.28 11.28 1.09
C ASN A 268 -5.26 12.19 2.34
N LYS A 269 -5.13 13.52 2.15
CA LYS A 269 -5.14 14.48 3.27
C LYS A 269 -6.51 14.57 3.91
N ILE A 270 -7.60 14.47 3.12
CA ILE A 270 -8.97 14.45 3.64
C ILE A 270 -9.19 13.20 4.49
N ARG A 271 -8.79 12.04 4.01
CA ARG A 271 -8.89 10.78 4.76
C ARG A 271 -8.08 10.83 6.05
N ALA A 272 -6.88 11.40 5.99
CA ALA A 272 -6.04 11.58 7.17
C ALA A 272 -6.64 12.58 8.19
N ALA A 273 -7.18 13.70 7.71
CA ALA A 273 -7.77 14.72 8.58
C ALA A 273 -8.94 14.19 9.42
N LEU A 274 -9.76 13.31 8.83
CA LEU A 274 -10.94 12.71 9.47
C LEU A 274 -10.66 11.34 10.09
N GLY A 275 -9.51 10.73 9.80
CA GLY A 275 -9.08 9.43 10.30
C GLY A 275 -8.54 9.49 11.72
N GLY A 276 -8.40 8.33 12.34
CA GLY A 276 -7.87 8.15 13.68
C GLY A 276 -8.66 7.12 14.48
N ASN A 277 -8.24 6.88 15.71
CA ASN A 277 -8.91 5.94 16.61
C ASN A 277 -10.09 6.62 17.33
N GLY A 278 -11.03 5.83 17.83
CA GLY A 278 -12.09 6.30 18.73
C GLY A 278 -13.51 6.27 18.14
N TYR A 279 -13.65 5.67 16.96
CA TYR A 279 -14.94 5.35 16.36
C TYR A 279 -14.87 4.04 15.58
N GLU A 280 -15.97 3.59 15.05
CA GLU A 280 -16.06 2.34 14.29
C GLU A 280 -16.53 2.61 12.86
N ILE A 281 -16.11 1.75 11.96
CA ILE A 281 -16.56 1.71 10.57
C ILE A 281 -17.47 0.49 10.41
N LYS A 282 -18.69 0.74 9.96
CA LYS A 282 -19.63 -0.31 9.62
C LYS A 282 -19.63 -0.54 8.11
N LYS A 283 -19.36 -1.75 7.70
CA LYS A 283 -19.38 -2.18 6.31
C LYS A 283 -20.79 -2.55 5.84
N GLN A 284 -20.98 -2.60 4.54
CA GLN A 284 -22.26 -2.94 3.91
C GLN A 284 -22.82 -4.30 4.35
N ASP A 285 -21.97 -5.29 4.61
CA ASP A 285 -22.35 -6.62 5.07
C ASP A 285 -22.75 -6.67 6.57
N GLY A 286 -22.72 -5.52 7.25
CA GLY A 286 -22.95 -5.39 8.68
C GLY A 286 -21.72 -5.62 9.54
N GLY A 287 -20.60 -6.02 8.97
CA GLY A 287 -19.33 -6.18 9.69
C GLY A 287 -18.84 -4.83 10.21
N VAL A 288 -18.34 -4.81 11.45
CA VAL A 288 -17.81 -3.62 12.11
C VAL A 288 -16.33 -3.80 12.36
N VAL A 289 -15.56 -2.75 12.07
CA VAL A 289 -14.12 -2.71 12.33
C VAL A 289 -13.76 -1.41 13.05
N PRO A 290 -12.72 -1.38 13.89
CA PRO A 290 -12.23 -0.15 14.46
C PRO A 290 -11.74 0.81 13.37
N SER A 291 -11.90 2.11 13.60
CA SER A 291 -11.30 3.14 12.77
C SER A 291 -9.78 3.07 12.81
N SER A 292 -9.14 3.61 11.79
CA SER A 292 -7.71 3.61 11.65
C SER A 292 -7.20 5.01 11.24
N LYS A 293 -5.90 5.11 11.00
CA LYS A 293 -5.19 6.33 10.63
C LYS A 293 -5.83 7.10 9.47
N LEU A 294 -6.51 6.39 8.56
CA LEU A 294 -7.20 6.96 7.39
C LEU A 294 -8.65 6.49 7.36
N LEU A 295 -9.57 7.35 6.88
CA LEU A 295 -10.88 6.87 6.43
C LEU A 295 -10.72 5.81 5.31
N PRO A 296 -11.68 4.88 5.16
CA PRO A 296 -11.62 3.85 4.12
C PRO A 296 -11.46 4.42 2.71
N SER A 297 -12.12 5.54 2.42
CA SER A 297 -12.16 6.16 1.09
C SER A 297 -12.47 7.65 1.19
N ALA A 298 -12.22 8.41 0.13
CA ALA A 298 -12.72 9.76 -0.06
C ALA A 298 -13.98 9.82 -0.97
N PHE A 299 -14.58 8.69 -1.29
CA PHE A 299 -15.90 8.63 -1.89
C PHE A 299 -16.94 8.60 -0.76
N PHE A 300 -17.39 9.77 -0.35
CA PHE A 300 -18.33 9.86 0.76
C PHE A 300 -19.26 11.08 0.67
N THR A 301 -20.29 11.03 1.48
CA THR A 301 -21.13 12.17 1.86
C THR A 301 -21.04 12.40 3.36
N VAL A 302 -21.42 13.58 3.82
CA VAL A 302 -21.46 13.94 5.24
C VAL A 302 -22.85 14.38 5.61
N GLU A 303 -23.39 13.80 6.67
CA GLU A 303 -24.64 14.23 7.30
C GLU A 303 -24.33 14.64 8.75
N LYS A 304 -24.81 15.81 9.16
CA LYS A 304 -24.64 16.28 10.53
C LYS A 304 -25.86 15.91 11.36
N GLY A 305 -25.66 15.16 12.45
CA GLY A 305 -26.62 14.96 13.51
C GLY A 305 -26.46 15.98 14.65
N ALA A 306 -27.12 15.74 15.78
CA ALA A 306 -27.02 16.60 16.96
C ALA A 306 -25.60 16.57 17.54
N ASP A 307 -25.08 15.36 17.83
CA ASP A 307 -23.79 15.13 18.49
C ASP A 307 -22.86 14.24 17.69
N ILE A 308 -23.18 13.96 16.42
CA ILE A 308 -22.40 13.09 15.52
C ILE A 308 -22.30 13.70 14.13
N PHE A 309 -21.23 13.34 13.42
CA PHE A 309 -21.14 13.40 11.96
C PHE A 309 -21.24 11.98 11.41
N LEU A 310 -22.18 11.77 10.50
CA LEU A 310 -22.34 10.51 9.78
C LEU A 310 -21.69 10.64 8.41
N ILE A 311 -20.63 9.89 8.19
CA ILE A 311 -19.89 9.80 6.92
C ILE A 311 -20.24 8.48 6.26
N LYS A 312 -20.74 8.54 4.99
CA LYS A 312 -21.21 7.36 4.24
C LYS A 312 -20.56 7.27 2.87
#